data_525c762e9c9814c981d46b0f33baaf5f
#
_entry.id   525c762e9c9814c981d46b0f33baaf5f
#
_cell.length_a   1.000
_cell.length_b   1.000
_cell.length_c   1.000
_cell.angle_alpha   90.00
_cell.angle_beta   90.00
_cell.angle_gamma   90.00
#
_symmetry.space_group_name_H-M   'P 1'
#
loop_
_entity.id
_entity.type
_entity.pdbx_description
1 polymer ?
#
loop_
_entity_poly.entity_id
_entity_poly.type
_entity_poly.pdbx_seq_one_letter_code
_entity_poly.pdbx_strand_id
1 'polypeptide(L)'
;MDSLEEKLRDSGSELLLDILQKTVKHPLCVKHPPSVKYARCFLSELIRKPSGDSVTLSESSAIISHGTTGLVTWNAALYLAEWAIENPAAFTHRTVLELGSGAGLTGLAICKMCHPRAYVFSDCHGLVLEQLRGNILLNGLLLESDATAPAQHPGHNTHNTESPRVTVAQLDWDIVTAPQLAAFQPDVIIAADVLYCPETVLSLVRVLQTLSACQKDRQAPDAYIAFTIRNPETCRLFTTELGKAGISWEAVPRHNQKLFPYEEHSEMEILKLML
;
A
#
# COMPACT_ATOMS: atom_id res chain seq x y z
N MET A 1 12.78 -3.72 33.76
CA MET A 1 13.09 -4.03 32.34
C MET A 1 13.16 -5.54 32.12
N ASP A 2 13.79 -6.29 32.99
CA ASP A 2 13.90 -7.76 32.87
C ASP A 2 12.55 -8.50 32.85
N SER A 3 11.55 -8.00 33.60
CA SER A 3 10.19 -8.59 33.59
C SER A 3 9.44 -8.41 32.27
N LEU A 4 9.85 -7.44 31.42
CA LEU A 4 9.26 -7.20 30.11
C LEU A 4 9.83 -8.18 29.08
N GLU A 5 11.14 -8.43 29.13
CA GLU A 5 11.79 -9.43 28.27
C GLU A 5 11.26 -10.83 28.52
N GLU A 6 11.04 -11.16 29.79
CA GLU A 6 10.48 -12.44 30.20
C GLU A 6 9.07 -12.64 29.62
N LYS A 7 8.22 -11.61 29.70
CA LYS A 7 6.87 -11.62 29.10
C LYS A 7 6.90 -11.68 27.57
N LEU A 8 7.86 -11.03 26.91
CA LEU A 8 7.99 -11.07 25.46
C LEU A 8 8.54 -12.41 24.97
N ARG A 9 9.45 -13.05 25.72
CA ARG A 9 9.91 -14.42 25.44
C ARG A 9 8.78 -15.44 25.57
N ASP A 10 8.00 -15.33 26.64
CA ASP A 10 6.84 -16.21 26.86
C ASP A 10 5.76 -16.05 25.80
N SER A 11 5.69 -14.89 25.15
CA SER A 11 4.75 -14.63 24.05
C SER A 11 5.21 -15.14 22.67
N GLY A 12 6.45 -15.70 22.58
CA GLY A 12 7.01 -16.22 21.32
C GLY A 12 7.34 -15.14 20.27
N SER A 13 7.43 -13.86 20.66
CA SER A 13 7.62 -12.76 19.73
C SER A 13 9.10 -12.36 19.62
N GLU A 14 9.89 -13.14 18.85
CA GLU A 14 11.29 -12.82 18.53
C GLU A 14 11.44 -11.45 17.87
N LEU A 15 10.47 -11.03 17.06
CA LEU A 15 10.48 -9.72 16.40
C LEU A 15 10.42 -8.57 17.42
N LEU A 16 9.57 -8.66 18.44
CA LEU A 16 9.46 -7.63 19.48
C LEU A 16 10.73 -7.52 20.31
N LEU A 17 11.41 -8.65 20.56
CA LEU A 17 12.72 -8.66 21.24
C LEU A 17 13.80 -8.02 20.37
N ASP A 18 13.83 -8.28 19.08
CA ASP A 18 14.77 -7.67 18.14
C ASP A 18 14.54 -6.15 18.03
N ILE A 19 13.29 -5.71 17.93
CA ILE A 19 12.94 -4.28 17.95
C ILE A 19 13.41 -3.62 19.26
N LEU A 20 13.17 -4.26 20.39
CA LEU A 20 13.60 -3.73 21.69
C LEU A 20 15.13 -3.58 21.78
N GLN A 21 15.89 -4.56 21.28
CA GLN A 21 17.35 -4.53 21.27
C GLN A 21 17.91 -3.46 20.32
N LYS A 22 17.29 -3.31 19.14
CA LYS A 22 17.72 -2.33 18.13
C LYS A 22 17.30 -0.90 18.43
N THR A 23 16.38 -0.67 19.38
CA THR A 23 15.85 0.64 19.76
C THR A 23 16.24 1.01 21.19
N VAL A 24 15.40 0.70 22.16
CA VAL A 24 15.54 1.16 23.57
C VAL A 24 16.84 0.62 24.22
N LYS A 25 17.27 -0.57 23.86
CA LYS A 25 18.52 -1.18 24.37
C LYS A 25 19.74 -0.95 23.48
N HIS A 26 19.58 -0.23 22.37
CA HIS A 26 20.73 0.12 21.54
C HIS A 26 21.76 0.91 22.37
N PRO A 27 23.06 0.65 22.24
CA PRO A 27 24.10 1.30 23.03
C PRO A 27 24.04 2.83 23.04
N LEU A 28 23.61 3.46 21.95
CA LEU A 28 23.39 4.92 21.88
C LEU A 28 22.24 5.37 22.77
N CYS A 29 21.13 4.63 22.82
CA CYS A 29 19.99 4.97 23.68
C CYS A 29 20.28 4.68 25.15
N VAL A 30 21.13 3.73 25.45
CA VAL A 30 21.62 3.48 26.82
C VAL A 30 22.53 4.61 27.28
N LYS A 31 23.42 5.11 26.39
CA LYS A 31 24.36 6.19 26.67
C LYS A 31 23.68 7.58 26.69
N HIS A 32 22.69 7.76 25.83
CA HIS A 32 21.90 8.99 25.70
C HIS A 32 20.41 8.66 25.76
N PRO A 33 19.84 8.41 26.97
CA PRO A 33 18.48 7.91 27.10
C PRO A 33 17.47 8.93 26.56
N PRO A 34 16.49 8.48 25.78
CA PRO A 34 15.38 9.32 25.36
C PRO A 34 14.56 9.76 26.59
N SER A 35 13.74 10.81 26.43
CA SER A 35 12.90 11.26 27.54
C SER A 35 12.01 10.13 28.06
N VAL A 36 11.75 10.12 29.37
CA VAL A 36 10.89 9.10 30.01
C VAL A 36 9.51 9.04 29.36
N LYS A 37 8.97 10.19 28.92
CA LYS A 37 7.69 10.27 28.21
C LYS A 37 7.75 9.55 26.86
N TYR A 38 8.80 9.77 26.08
CA TYR A 38 9.01 9.10 24.80
C TYR A 38 9.18 7.58 24.98
N ALA A 39 10.06 7.16 25.91
CA ALA A 39 10.29 5.76 26.17
C ALA A 39 9.02 5.04 26.65
N ARG A 40 8.21 5.68 27.49
CA ARG A 40 6.89 5.16 27.92
C ARG A 40 5.92 5.03 26.75
N CYS A 41 5.78 6.06 25.91
CA CYS A 41 4.91 6.04 24.75
C CYS A 41 5.32 4.91 23.80
N PHE A 42 6.59 4.85 23.43
CA PHE A 42 7.14 3.83 22.57
C PHE A 42 6.94 2.40 23.12
N LEU A 43 7.27 2.17 24.40
CA LEU A 43 7.09 0.86 25.03
C LEU A 43 5.60 0.49 25.19
N SER A 44 4.74 1.47 25.48
CA SER A 44 3.29 1.21 25.57
C SER A 44 2.72 0.77 24.22
N GLU A 45 3.11 1.40 23.12
CA GLU A 45 2.69 1.00 21.78
C GLU A 45 3.30 -0.36 21.37
N LEU A 46 4.55 -0.61 21.72
CA LEU A 46 5.22 -1.90 21.46
C LEU A 46 4.58 -3.07 22.25
N ILE A 47 4.10 -2.82 23.48
CA ILE A 47 3.46 -3.82 24.36
C ILE A 47 1.97 -3.96 24.07
N ARG A 48 1.36 -2.92 23.53
CA ARG A 48 -0.03 -2.96 23.09
C ARG A 48 -0.14 -4.03 22.03
N LYS A 49 -0.46 -5.28 22.45
CA LYS A 49 -0.85 -6.33 21.50
C LYS A 49 -1.92 -5.70 20.65
N PRO A 50 -1.70 -5.55 19.33
CA PRO A 50 -2.81 -5.23 18.47
C PRO A 50 -3.78 -6.41 18.63
N SER A 51 -4.90 -6.17 19.25
CA SER A 51 -6.07 -7.07 19.14
C SER A 51 -6.67 -6.87 17.74
N GLY A 52 -5.83 -6.94 16.70
CA GLY A 52 -6.19 -6.65 15.33
C GLY A 52 -4.97 -6.78 14.42
N ASP A 53 -5.20 -6.83 13.13
CA ASP A 53 -4.15 -6.92 12.14
C ASP A 53 -3.27 -5.66 12.16
N SER A 54 -1.97 -5.86 12.27
CA SER A 54 -0.98 -4.79 12.20
C SER A 54 -0.30 -4.80 10.82
N VAL A 55 0.09 -3.61 10.34
CA VAL A 55 0.95 -3.46 9.16
C VAL A 55 2.31 -2.95 9.60
N THR A 56 3.35 -3.68 9.24
CA THR A 56 4.75 -3.33 9.54
C THR A 56 5.44 -2.92 8.25
N LEU A 57 6.08 -1.74 8.25
CA LEU A 57 6.81 -1.23 7.10
C LEU A 57 8.26 -0.93 7.44
N SER A 58 9.16 -1.22 6.50
CA SER A 58 10.49 -0.61 6.42
C SER A 58 10.41 0.56 5.46
N GLU A 59 10.84 1.74 5.89
CA GLU A 59 10.78 2.97 5.11
C GLU A 59 12.12 3.71 5.13
N SER A 60 12.35 4.56 4.14
CA SER A 60 13.48 5.48 4.14
C SER A 60 13.28 6.58 5.19
N SER A 61 14.35 7.01 5.85
CA SER A 61 14.33 8.19 6.70
C SER A 61 14.35 9.51 5.93
N ALA A 62 14.66 9.48 4.63
CA ALA A 62 14.69 10.62 3.74
C ALA A 62 13.49 10.61 2.80
N ILE A 63 12.81 11.75 2.65
CA ILE A 63 11.67 11.93 1.74
C ILE A 63 12.05 11.62 0.29
N ILE A 64 13.23 12.09 -0.14
CA ILE A 64 13.81 11.78 -1.45
C ILE A 64 15.05 10.93 -1.21
N SER A 65 15.07 9.74 -1.73
CA SER A 65 16.19 8.84 -1.65
C SER A 65 16.40 8.13 -2.99
N HIS A 66 17.63 8.11 -3.50
CA HIS A 66 17.99 7.49 -4.78
C HIS A 66 17.14 7.96 -5.97
N GLY A 67 16.69 9.22 -5.97
CA GLY A 67 15.90 9.81 -7.05
C GLY A 67 14.41 9.47 -7.03
N THR A 68 13.91 8.83 -5.97
CA THR A 68 12.49 8.49 -5.81
C THR A 68 11.94 8.99 -4.47
N THR A 69 10.63 9.22 -4.41
CA THR A 69 9.85 9.51 -3.21
C THR A 69 9.03 8.29 -2.74
N GLY A 70 9.08 7.18 -3.47
CA GLY A 70 8.27 5.99 -3.21
C GLY A 70 8.74 5.11 -2.04
N LEU A 71 9.88 5.47 -1.40
CA LEU A 71 10.43 4.72 -0.26
C LEU A 71 9.83 5.12 1.10
N VAL A 72 8.82 6.01 1.10
CA VAL A 72 8.08 6.47 2.29
C VAL A 72 6.58 6.42 2.02
N THR A 73 5.79 6.27 3.09
CA THR A 73 4.33 6.33 3.01
C THR A 73 3.85 7.78 3.02
N TRP A 74 2.92 8.10 2.13
CA TRP A 74 2.29 9.42 2.03
C TRP A 74 0.89 9.42 2.64
N ASN A 75 0.42 10.60 3.05
CA ASN A 75 -0.85 10.75 3.78
C ASN A 75 -2.06 10.18 3.02
N ALA A 76 -2.14 10.35 1.70
CA ALA A 76 -3.26 9.81 0.93
C ALA A 76 -3.27 8.27 0.89
N ALA A 77 -2.12 7.60 1.06
CA ALA A 77 -2.07 6.14 1.20
C ALA A 77 -2.70 5.68 2.51
N LEU A 78 -2.43 6.39 3.61
CA LEU A 78 -3.07 6.17 4.92
C LEU A 78 -4.58 6.40 4.82
N TYR A 79 -4.98 7.50 4.19
CA TYR A 79 -6.37 7.90 4.02
C TYR A 79 -7.16 6.88 3.17
N LEU A 80 -6.58 6.39 2.07
CA LEU A 80 -7.20 5.36 1.24
C LEU A 80 -7.29 4.01 1.97
N ALA A 81 -6.29 3.66 2.78
CA ALA A 81 -6.32 2.44 3.58
C ALA A 81 -7.45 2.48 4.63
N GLU A 82 -7.66 3.61 5.31
CA GLU A 82 -8.78 3.79 6.26
C GLU A 82 -10.13 3.63 5.55
N TRP A 83 -10.31 4.29 4.41
CA TRP A 83 -11.52 4.15 3.62
C TRP A 83 -11.76 2.70 3.17
N ALA A 84 -10.72 2.00 2.73
CA ALA A 84 -10.82 0.61 2.31
C ALA A 84 -11.25 -0.32 3.45
N ILE A 85 -10.74 -0.10 4.67
CA ILE A 85 -11.11 -0.86 5.87
C ILE A 85 -12.58 -0.66 6.22
N GLU A 86 -13.13 0.55 6.04
CA GLU A 86 -14.56 0.82 6.23
C GLU A 86 -15.43 0.26 5.09
N ASN A 87 -14.83 0.03 3.91
CA ASN A 87 -15.53 -0.41 2.70
C ASN A 87 -14.98 -1.72 2.12
N PRO A 88 -14.83 -2.79 2.91
CA PRO A 88 -14.17 -4.03 2.48
C PRO A 88 -14.86 -4.69 1.28
N ALA A 89 -16.16 -4.51 1.12
CA ALA A 89 -16.94 -5.05 0.00
C ALA A 89 -16.44 -4.54 -1.37
N ALA A 90 -15.78 -3.38 -1.42
CA ALA A 90 -15.18 -2.87 -2.66
C ALA A 90 -14.00 -3.74 -3.15
N PHE A 91 -13.40 -4.56 -2.27
CA PHE A 91 -12.18 -5.31 -2.54
C PHE A 91 -12.35 -6.83 -2.37
N THR A 92 -13.30 -7.26 -1.53
CA THR A 92 -13.48 -8.68 -1.18
C THR A 92 -13.66 -9.55 -2.42
N HIS A 93 -12.85 -10.61 -2.54
CA HIS A 93 -12.84 -11.57 -3.65
C HIS A 93 -12.57 -10.97 -5.04
N ARG A 94 -12.07 -9.74 -5.11
CA ARG A 94 -11.75 -9.03 -6.35
C ARG A 94 -10.24 -9.06 -6.63
N THR A 95 -9.85 -8.88 -7.89
CA THR A 95 -8.47 -8.65 -8.30
C THR A 95 -8.20 -7.15 -8.26
N VAL A 96 -7.24 -6.74 -7.43
CA VAL A 96 -6.86 -5.33 -7.25
C VAL A 96 -5.53 -5.04 -7.93
N LEU A 97 -5.46 -3.96 -8.70
CA LEU A 97 -4.23 -3.39 -9.23
C LEU A 97 -3.96 -2.04 -8.55
N GLU A 98 -2.85 -1.93 -7.84
CA GLU A 98 -2.40 -0.68 -7.26
C GLU A 98 -1.34 -0.05 -8.16
N LEU A 99 -1.56 1.20 -8.55
CA LEU A 99 -0.69 2.00 -9.39
C LEU A 99 0.16 2.94 -8.51
N GLY A 100 1.49 2.76 -8.51
CA GLY A 100 2.38 3.54 -7.66
C GLY A 100 2.30 3.12 -6.19
N SER A 101 2.54 1.85 -5.89
CA SER A 101 2.35 1.27 -4.55
C SER A 101 3.33 1.80 -3.49
N GLY A 102 4.47 2.37 -3.90
CA GLY A 102 5.46 2.90 -2.98
C GLY A 102 5.89 1.88 -1.91
N ALA A 103 5.86 2.28 -0.64
CA ALA A 103 6.19 1.41 0.50
C ALA A 103 5.19 0.27 0.73
N GLY A 104 3.98 0.33 0.12
CA GLY A 104 2.99 -0.74 0.11
C GLY A 104 1.92 -0.67 1.20
N LEU A 105 1.80 0.42 1.96
CA LEU A 105 0.89 0.49 3.10
C LEU A 105 -0.56 0.17 2.72
N THR A 106 -1.09 0.83 1.70
CA THR A 106 -2.49 0.69 1.28
C THR A 106 -2.81 -0.76 0.92
N GLY A 107 -1.97 -1.35 0.07
CA GLY A 107 -2.16 -2.72 -0.37
C GLY A 107 -2.02 -3.75 0.74
N LEU A 108 -1.09 -3.56 1.66
CA LEU A 108 -0.92 -4.42 2.82
C LEU A 108 -2.14 -4.37 3.75
N ALA A 109 -2.70 -3.17 3.98
CA ALA A 109 -3.93 -3.01 4.75
C ALA A 109 -5.11 -3.71 4.06
N ILE A 110 -5.29 -3.52 2.75
CA ILE A 110 -6.36 -4.16 1.97
C ILE A 110 -6.20 -5.68 1.97
N CYS A 111 -5.00 -6.21 1.77
CA CYS A 111 -4.74 -7.65 1.80
C CYS A 111 -5.12 -8.29 3.13
N LYS A 112 -4.84 -7.61 4.25
CA LYS A 112 -5.14 -8.12 5.59
C LYS A 112 -6.61 -7.98 5.99
N MET A 113 -7.24 -6.86 5.64
CA MET A 113 -8.55 -6.48 6.17
C MET A 113 -9.72 -6.71 5.21
N CYS A 114 -9.45 -6.70 3.90
CA CYS A 114 -10.52 -6.73 2.89
C CYS A 114 -10.58 -8.02 2.08
N HIS A 115 -9.66 -8.97 2.29
CA HIS A 115 -9.63 -10.30 1.67
C HIS A 115 -9.82 -10.30 0.13
N PRO A 116 -8.98 -9.57 -0.63
CA PRO A 116 -9.06 -9.62 -2.08
C PRO A 116 -8.67 -11.03 -2.59
N ARG A 117 -9.17 -11.42 -3.77
CA ARG A 117 -8.78 -12.67 -4.43
C ARG A 117 -7.31 -12.63 -4.86
N ALA A 118 -6.91 -11.50 -5.45
CA ALA A 118 -5.55 -11.25 -5.90
C ALA A 118 -5.21 -9.77 -5.73
N TYR A 119 -3.94 -9.49 -5.46
CA TYR A 119 -3.44 -8.13 -5.33
C TYR A 119 -2.15 -7.95 -6.10
N VAL A 120 -2.13 -6.97 -7.01
CA VAL A 120 -0.96 -6.61 -7.81
C VAL A 120 -0.46 -5.26 -7.32
N PHE A 121 0.67 -5.26 -6.64
CA PHE A 121 1.41 -4.05 -6.33
C PHE A 121 2.22 -3.64 -7.55
N SER A 122 2.23 -2.36 -7.92
CA SER A 122 3.06 -1.89 -9.03
C SER A 122 3.74 -0.56 -8.76
N ASP A 123 4.97 -0.42 -9.26
CA ASP A 123 5.75 0.81 -9.23
C ASP A 123 6.75 0.80 -10.39
N CYS A 124 7.26 1.98 -10.78
CA CYS A 124 8.26 2.06 -11.85
C CYS A 124 9.70 1.86 -11.35
N HIS A 125 9.98 2.18 -10.10
CA HIS A 125 11.35 2.28 -9.57
C HIS A 125 11.82 0.98 -8.91
N GLY A 126 12.94 0.41 -9.41
CA GLY A 126 13.47 -0.89 -8.95
C GLY A 126 13.72 -0.99 -7.44
N LEU A 127 14.31 0.05 -6.82
CA LEU A 127 14.55 0.06 -5.37
C LEU A 127 13.26 0.14 -4.55
N VAL A 128 12.23 0.82 -5.06
CA VAL A 128 10.90 0.83 -4.42
C VAL A 128 10.32 -0.57 -4.45
N LEU A 129 10.40 -1.26 -5.58
CA LEU A 129 9.91 -2.64 -5.72
C LEU A 129 10.69 -3.62 -4.84
N GLU A 130 11.99 -3.43 -4.64
CA GLU A 130 12.80 -4.25 -3.73
C GLU A 130 12.35 -4.06 -2.27
N GLN A 131 12.21 -2.81 -1.80
CA GLN A 131 11.70 -2.49 -0.47
C GLN A 131 10.27 -3.02 -0.27
N LEU A 132 9.42 -2.85 -1.26
CA LEU A 132 8.03 -3.31 -1.25
C LEU A 132 7.94 -4.84 -1.08
N ARG A 133 8.75 -5.62 -1.80
CA ARG A 133 8.84 -7.07 -1.61
C ARG A 133 9.23 -7.43 -0.17
N GLY A 134 10.19 -6.72 0.40
CA GLY A 134 10.56 -6.86 1.81
C GLY A 134 9.39 -6.58 2.75
N ASN A 135 8.65 -5.49 2.52
CA ASN A 135 7.49 -5.11 3.32
C ASN A 135 6.34 -6.14 3.22
N ILE A 136 6.10 -6.70 2.03
CA ILE A 136 5.11 -7.76 1.84
C ILE A 136 5.47 -8.99 2.69
N LEU A 137 6.73 -9.44 2.64
CA LEU A 137 7.21 -10.57 3.42
C LEU A 137 7.18 -10.30 4.94
N LEU A 138 7.54 -9.09 5.39
CA LEU A 138 7.44 -8.66 6.79
C LEU A 138 6.01 -8.76 7.34
N ASN A 139 5.02 -8.67 6.48
CA ASN A 139 3.61 -8.79 6.85
C ASN A 139 3.05 -10.21 6.71
N GLY A 140 3.91 -11.20 6.44
CA GLY A 140 3.53 -12.60 6.34
C GLY A 140 2.77 -12.97 5.06
N LEU A 141 2.76 -12.08 4.05
CA LEU A 141 2.18 -12.36 2.74
C LEU A 141 3.21 -13.05 1.85
N LEU A 142 2.77 -14.04 1.08
CA LEU A 142 3.61 -14.78 0.15
C LEU A 142 3.47 -14.17 -1.25
N LEU A 143 4.61 -13.93 -1.90
CA LEU A 143 4.65 -13.53 -3.30
C LEU A 143 4.46 -14.74 -4.18
N GLU A 144 3.59 -14.64 -5.19
CA GLU A 144 3.61 -15.62 -6.28
C GLU A 144 4.98 -15.48 -6.99
N SER A 145 5.78 -16.54 -6.96
CA SER A 145 7.00 -16.61 -7.75
C SER A 145 6.61 -16.53 -9.23
N ASP A 146 7.31 -15.69 -10.00
CA ASP A 146 7.20 -15.69 -11.46
C ASP A 146 7.20 -17.15 -11.94
N ALA A 147 6.16 -17.54 -12.66
CA ALA A 147 5.87 -18.92 -13.07
C ALA A 147 6.88 -19.45 -14.09
N THR A 148 8.15 -19.59 -13.70
CA THR A 148 9.24 -20.21 -14.50
C THR A 148 10.04 -21.25 -13.73
N ALA A 149 9.51 -21.83 -12.64
CA ALA A 149 10.11 -23.01 -12.03
C ALA A 149 9.15 -24.19 -12.12
N PRO A 150 9.57 -25.36 -12.68
CA PRO A 150 8.73 -26.55 -12.69
C PRO A 150 8.48 -27.03 -11.26
N ALA A 151 7.22 -27.29 -10.97
CA ALA A 151 6.75 -27.81 -9.68
C ALA A 151 7.52 -29.10 -9.33
N GLN A 152 8.40 -29.03 -8.34
CA GLN A 152 8.94 -30.20 -7.64
C GLN A 152 8.57 -30.07 -6.17
N HIS A 153 7.51 -30.71 -5.76
CA HIS A 153 7.31 -31.67 -4.67
C HIS A 153 5.81 -31.80 -4.34
N PRO A 154 5.26 -33.01 -4.35
CA PRO A 154 3.92 -33.28 -3.82
C PRO A 154 4.05 -33.50 -2.31
N GLY A 155 3.72 -32.48 -1.51
CA GLY A 155 3.79 -32.60 -0.06
C GLY A 155 3.01 -31.48 0.63
N HIS A 156 1.81 -31.80 1.12
CA HIS A 156 0.97 -31.01 2.03
C HIS A 156 0.56 -29.60 1.58
N ASN A 157 -0.36 -29.54 0.63
CA ASN A 157 -1.20 -28.36 0.40
C ASN A 157 -2.32 -28.30 1.44
N THR A 158 -2.06 -27.67 2.58
CA THR A 158 -3.12 -26.94 3.27
C THR A 158 -3.09 -25.51 2.69
N HIS A 159 -3.68 -25.32 1.52
CA HIS A 159 -4.05 -23.99 1.05
C HIS A 159 -5.05 -23.44 2.07
N ASN A 160 -4.58 -22.52 2.91
CA ASN A 160 -5.45 -21.58 3.60
C ASN A 160 -6.11 -20.77 2.48
N THR A 161 -7.37 -21.06 2.16
CA THR A 161 -8.15 -20.48 1.08
C THR A 161 -8.49 -19.01 1.31
N GLU A 162 -7.96 -18.40 2.36
CA GLU A 162 -8.25 -17.04 2.80
C GLU A 162 -7.16 -16.00 2.44
N SER A 163 -5.94 -16.43 2.10
CA SER A 163 -4.87 -15.48 1.77
C SER A 163 -4.90 -15.06 0.30
N PRO A 164 -4.78 -13.76 -0.01
CA PRO A 164 -4.78 -13.27 -1.39
C PRO A 164 -3.54 -13.75 -2.16
N ARG A 165 -3.68 -13.93 -3.46
CA ARG A 165 -2.53 -14.08 -4.36
C ARG A 165 -1.86 -12.72 -4.53
N VAL A 166 -0.59 -12.59 -4.15
CA VAL A 166 0.13 -11.31 -4.17
C VAL A 166 1.24 -11.34 -5.20
N THR A 167 1.25 -10.35 -6.10
CA THR A 167 2.30 -10.16 -7.09
C THR A 167 2.86 -8.74 -7.03
N VAL A 168 4.11 -8.57 -7.49
CA VAL A 168 4.76 -7.27 -7.61
C VAL A 168 5.21 -7.09 -9.05
N ALA A 169 4.71 -6.04 -9.71
CA ALA A 169 4.99 -5.73 -11.11
C ALA A 169 5.78 -4.43 -11.24
N GLN A 170 6.79 -4.44 -12.11
CA GLN A 170 7.40 -3.19 -12.56
C GLN A 170 6.51 -2.58 -13.63
N LEU A 171 6.01 -1.38 -13.40
CA LEU A 171 5.07 -0.70 -14.28
C LEU A 171 5.44 0.78 -14.42
N ASP A 172 6.06 1.10 -15.54
CA ASP A 172 6.35 2.48 -15.92
C ASP A 172 5.22 2.98 -16.84
N TRP A 173 4.49 3.97 -16.37
CA TRP A 173 3.31 4.49 -17.08
C TRP A 173 3.65 5.17 -18.40
N ASP A 174 4.88 5.61 -18.60
CA ASP A 174 5.29 6.29 -19.82
C ASP A 174 5.54 5.32 -20.98
N ILE A 175 5.91 4.08 -20.68
CA ILE A 175 6.30 3.09 -21.70
C ILE A 175 5.43 1.84 -21.72
N VAL A 176 4.54 1.64 -20.72
CA VAL A 176 3.70 0.46 -20.66
C VAL A 176 2.79 0.33 -21.87
N THR A 177 2.67 -0.90 -22.38
CA THR A 177 1.86 -1.23 -23.55
C THR A 177 0.47 -1.77 -23.16
N ALA A 178 -0.50 -1.64 -24.06
CA ALA A 178 -1.85 -2.18 -23.87
C ALA A 178 -1.87 -3.70 -23.57
N PRO A 179 -1.09 -4.57 -24.24
CA PRO A 179 -1.03 -5.98 -23.89
C PRO A 179 -0.52 -6.26 -22.48
N GLN A 180 0.46 -5.47 -21.99
CA GLN A 180 0.95 -5.59 -20.60
C GLN A 180 -0.13 -5.20 -19.59
N LEU A 181 -0.86 -4.12 -19.83
CA LEU A 181 -1.97 -3.69 -18.97
C LEU A 181 -3.14 -4.69 -19.01
N ALA A 182 -3.46 -5.23 -20.19
CA ALA A 182 -4.52 -6.23 -20.37
C ALA A 182 -4.26 -7.53 -19.58
N ALA A 183 -2.99 -7.89 -19.35
CA ALA A 183 -2.62 -9.09 -18.61
C ALA A 183 -3.04 -9.06 -17.14
N PHE A 184 -3.16 -7.89 -16.51
CA PHE A 184 -3.55 -7.77 -15.10
C PHE A 184 -5.02 -8.09 -14.84
N GLN A 185 -5.92 -7.80 -15.79
CA GLN A 185 -7.37 -8.01 -15.69
C GLN A 185 -7.95 -7.58 -14.31
N PRO A 186 -7.73 -6.35 -13.86
CA PRO A 186 -8.19 -5.92 -12.55
C PRO A 186 -9.71 -5.78 -12.52
N ASP A 187 -10.30 -6.10 -11.37
CA ASP A 187 -11.69 -5.75 -11.02
C ASP A 187 -11.74 -4.38 -10.32
N VAL A 188 -10.62 -4.01 -9.67
CA VAL A 188 -10.45 -2.73 -8.97
C VAL A 188 -9.06 -2.16 -9.28
N ILE A 189 -9.00 -0.86 -9.52
CA ILE A 189 -7.77 -0.09 -9.67
C ILE A 189 -7.70 0.91 -8.53
N ILE A 190 -6.55 1.04 -7.88
CA ILE A 190 -6.31 2.07 -6.88
C ILE A 190 -4.99 2.79 -7.12
N ALA A 191 -4.91 4.04 -6.66
CA ALA A 191 -3.66 4.78 -6.58
C ALA A 191 -3.74 5.80 -5.43
N ALA A 192 -2.61 6.06 -4.77
CA ALA A 192 -2.55 7.01 -3.67
C ALA A 192 -1.35 7.97 -3.80
N ASP A 193 -1.61 9.27 -3.69
CA ASP A 193 -0.63 10.38 -3.74
C ASP A 193 0.24 10.41 -5.02
N VAL A 194 -0.32 10.00 -6.15
CA VAL A 194 0.38 9.94 -7.45
C VAL A 194 0.20 11.20 -8.31
N LEU A 195 -0.60 12.18 -7.86
CA LEU A 195 -0.91 13.42 -8.60
C LEU A 195 0.02 14.56 -8.16
N TYR A 196 1.33 14.42 -8.37
CA TYR A 196 2.32 15.40 -7.90
C TYR A 196 2.92 16.27 -9.00
N CYS A 197 2.83 15.90 -10.28
CA CYS A 197 3.26 16.71 -11.41
C CYS A 197 2.38 16.47 -12.65
N PRO A 198 2.33 17.44 -13.59
CA PRO A 198 1.48 17.35 -14.79
C PRO A 198 1.76 16.13 -15.66
N GLU A 199 3.03 15.77 -15.83
CA GLU A 199 3.45 14.63 -16.67
C GLU A 199 2.88 13.31 -16.12
N THR A 200 2.99 13.12 -14.81
CA THR A 200 2.44 11.92 -14.12
C THR A 200 0.92 11.85 -14.27
N VAL A 201 0.21 13.00 -14.20
CA VAL A 201 -1.24 13.05 -14.43
C VAL A 201 -1.61 12.55 -15.82
N LEU A 202 -0.91 13.02 -16.87
CA LEU A 202 -1.17 12.62 -18.24
C LEU A 202 -0.93 11.12 -18.46
N SER A 203 0.18 10.61 -17.91
CA SER A 203 0.53 9.19 -18.01
C SER A 203 -0.47 8.30 -17.26
N LEU A 204 -0.93 8.72 -16.08
CA LEU A 204 -1.96 8.01 -15.31
C LEU A 204 -3.28 7.93 -16.08
N VAL A 205 -3.77 9.06 -16.63
CA VAL A 205 -5.03 9.07 -17.40
C VAL A 205 -4.92 8.15 -18.61
N ARG A 206 -3.80 8.13 -19.32
CA ARG A 206 -3.55 7.20 -20.43
C ARG A 206 -3.60 5.72 -19.99
N VAL A 207 -3.02 5.38 -18.84
CA VAL A 207 -3.07 4.03 -18.27
C VAL A 207 -4.50 3.64 -17.95
N LEU A 208 -5.27 4.53 -17.31
CA LEU A 208 -6.68 4.29 -16.97
C LEU A 208 -7.55 4.08 -18.21
N GLN A 209 -7.40 4.92 -19.25
CA GLN A 209 -8.08 4.73 -20.54
C GLN A 209 -7.75 3.38 -21.19
N THR A 210 -6.47 3.01 -21.14
CA THR A 210 -6.03 1.74 -21.75
C THR A 210 -6.60 0.55 -20.99
N LEU A 211 -6.60 0.59 -19.65
CA LEU A 211 -7.21 -0.46 -18.82
C LEU A 211 -8.72 -0.58 -19.06
N SER A 212 -9.42 0.53 -19.21
CA SER A 212 -10.84 0.54 -19.59
C SER A 212 -11.06 -0.11 -20.97
N ALA A 213 -10.28 0.29 -21.97
CA ALA A 213 -10.40 -0.23 -23.33
C ALA A 213 -10.08 -1.73 -23.47
N CYS A 214 -9.24 -2.29 -22.57
CA CYS A 214 -8.87 -3.70 -22.56
C CYS A 214 -10.00 -4.63 -22.05
N GLN A 215 -11.08 -4.10 -21.50
CA GLN A 215 -12.15 -4.87 -20.84
C GLN A 215 -13.35 -5.16 -21.75
N LYS A 216 -13.16 -5.30 -23.06
CA LYS A 216 -14.24 -5.37 -24.09
C LYS A 216 -15.38 -6.35 -23.77
N ASP A 217 -15.11 -7.43 -23.05
CA ASP A 217 -16.08 -8.49 -22.74
C ASP A 217 -16.37 -8.63 -21.23
N ARG A 218 -15.91 -7.69 -20.40
CA ARG A 218 -16.08 -7.70 -18.94
C ARG A 218 -16.59 -6.35 -18.45
N GLN A 219 -17.13 -6.34 -17.25
CA GLN A 219 -17.46 -5.07 -16.56
C GLN A 219 -16.18 -4.24 -16.38
N ALA A 220 -16.27 -2.95 -16.66
CA ALA A 220 -15.17 -2.01 -16.41
C ALA A 220 -14.77 -2.03 -14.94
N PRO A 221 -13.47 -1.92 -14.61
CA PRO A 221 -13.01 -1.94 -13.23
C PRO A 221 -13.49 -0.67 -12.49
N ASP A 222 -13.82 -0.82 -11.20
CA ASP A 222 -13.93 0.34 -10.32
C ASP A 222 -12.53 0.94 -10.12
N ALA A 223 -12.40 2.27 -10.14
CA ALA A 223 -11.12 2.90 -9.86
C ALA A 223 -11.26 3.94 -8.75
N TYR A 224 -10.33 3.92 -7.77
CA TYR A 224 -10.30 4.85 -6.64
C TYR A 224 -8.93 5.51 -6.57
N ILE A 225 -8.91 6.83 -6.74
CA ILE A 225 -7.67 7.62 -6.74
C ILE A 225 -7.70 8.56 -5.53
N ALA A 226 -6.81 8.32 -4.58
CA ALA A 226 -6.64 9.17 -3.40
C ALA A 226 -5.47 10.12 -3.59
N PHE A 227 -5.63 11.36 -3.17
CA PHE A 227 -4.56 12.35 -3.25
C PHE A 227 -4.70 13.44 -2.20
N THR A 228 -3.56 14.03 -1.85
CA THR A 228 -3.48 15.23 -1.03
C THR A 228 -3.51 16.45 -1.94
N ILE A 229 -4.41 17.41 -1.66
CA ILE A 229 -4.51 18.66 -2.44
C ILE A 229 -3.35 19.58 -2.04
N ARG A 230 -2.18 19.39 -2.67
CA ARG A 230 -1.01 20.28 -2.48
C ARG A 230 -1.00 21.43 -3.48
N ASN A 231 -1.41 21.15 -4.71
CA ASN A 231 -1.53 22.12 -5.79
C ASN A 231 -2.90 21.96 -6.49
N PRO A 232 -3.81 22.92 -6.30
CA PRO A 232 -5.12 22.90 -6.96
C PRO A 232 -5.07 22.83 -8.49
N GLU A 233 -4.02 23.37 -9.12
CA GLU A 233 -3.86 23.31 -10.57
C GLU A 233 -3.65 21.87 -11.07
N THR A 234 -2.87 21.07 -10.34
CA THR A 234 -2.65 19.65 -10.69
C THR A 234 -3.95 18.84 -10.54
N CYS A 235 -4.75 19.13 -9.51
CA CYS A 235 -6.06 18.49 -9.32
C CYS A 235 -7.04 18.88 -10.45
N ARG A 236 -7.07 20.15 -10.85
CA ARG A 236 -7.88 20.61 -11.99
C ARG A 236 -7.42 19.99 -13.31
N LEU A 237 -6.11 19.86 -13.51
CA LEU A 237 -5.56 19.19 -14.68
C LEU A 237 -6.06 17.75 -14.72
N PHE A 238 -5.98 17.01 -13.61
CA PHE A 238 -6.42 15.62 -13.54
C PHE A 238 -7.90 15.49 -13.94
N THR A 239 -8.80 16.25 -13.30
CA THR A 239 -10.23 16.20 -13.61
C THR A 239 -10.54 16.63 -15.05
N THR A 240 -9.78 17.60 -15.60
CA THR A 240 -9.90 18.02 -16.99
C THR A 240 -9.49 16.92 -17.97
N GLU A 241 -8.37 16.26 -17.70
CA GLU A 241 -7.86 15.17 -18.56
C GLU A 241 -8.76 13.92 -18.46
N LEU A 242 -9.30 13.60 -17.28
CA LEU A 242 -10.33 12.57 -17.15
C LEU A 242 -11.55 12.86 -18.07
N GLY A 243 -12.06 14.10 -18.04
CA GLY A 243 -13.17 14.51 -18.90
C GLY A 243 -12.87 14.41 -20.40
N LYS A 244 -11.65 14.79 -20.83
CA LYS A 244 -11.19 14.61 -22.22
C LYS A 244 -11.09 13.13 -22.61
N ALA A 245 -10.75 12.28 -21.63
CA ALA A 245 -10.64 10.83 -21.78
C ALA A 245 -12.01 10.12 -21.80
N GLY A 246 -13.11 10.85 -21.56
CA GLY A 246 -14.46 10.28 -21.44
C GLY A 246 -14.70 9.57 -20.09
N ILE A 247 -13.82 9.74 -19.12
CA ILE A 247 -13.92 9.15 -17.78
C ILE A 247 -14.65 10.12 -16.87
N SER A 248 -15.81 9.70 -16.36
CA SER A 248 -16.54 10.45 -15.34
C SER A 248 -16.06 10.08 -13.94
N TRP A 249 -16.29 10.95 -12.98
CA TRP A 249 -15.83 10.76 -11.62
C TRP A 249 -16.79 11.35 -10.59
N GLU A 250 -16.73 10.83 -9.37
CA GLU A 250 -17.43 11.36 -8.21
C GLU A 250 -16.52 11.38 -6.99
N ALA A 251 -16.69 12.38 -6.12
CA ALA A 251 -15.96 12.40 -4.85
C ALA A 251 -16.56 11.37 -3.89
N VAL A 252 -15.71 10.54 -3.32
CA VAL A 252 -16.11 9.58 -2.31
C VAL A 252 -16.32 10.32 -0.99
N PRO A 253 -17.45 10.09 -0.26
CA PRO A 253 -17.67 10.69 1.05
C PRO A 253 -16.51 10.39 2.02
N ARG A 254 -16.19 11.36 2.87
CA ARG A 254 -15.16 11.17 3.90
C ARG A 254 -15.55 10.03 4.83
N HIS A 255 -14.58 9.15 5.14
CA HIS A 255 -14.76 8.11 6.14
C HIS A 255 -14.71 8.69 7.56
N ASN A 256 -15.23 7.94 8.52
CA ASN A 256 -15.40 8.43 9.90
C ASN A 256 -14.25 8.01 10.82
N GLN A 257 -13.58 6.89 10.52
CA GLN A 257 -12.53 6.35 11.37
C GLN A 257 -11.18 6.96 10.99
N LYS A 258 -10.44 7.41 12.01
CA LYS A 258 -9.04 7.78 11.90
C LYS A 258 -8.21 6.74 12.64
N LEU A 259 -7.57 5.87 11.87
CA LEU A 259 -6.76 4.77 12.40
C LEU A 259 -5.27 5.12 12.43
N PHE A 260 -4.82 5.98 11.51
CA PHE A 260 -3.42 6.33 11.36
C PHE A 260 -3.12 7.77 11.78
N PRO A 261 -1.91 8.03 12.33
CA PRO A 261 -1.47 9.37 12.67
C PRO A 261 -0.97 10.11 11.42
N TYR A 262 -1.78 10.95 10.81
CA TYR A 262 -1.39 11.91 9.79
C TYR A 262 -1.88 13.32 10.14
N GLU A 263 -1.32 14.33 9.48
CA GLU A 263 -1.63 15.74 9.76
C GLU A 263 -3.10 16.06 9.46
N GLU A 264 -3.82 16.60 10.46
CA GLU A 264 -5.25 16.92 10.36
C GLU A 264 -5.59 18.01 9.34
N HIS A 265 -4.60 18.82 8.98
CA HIS A 265 -4.77 19.96 8.07
C HIS A 265 -4.55 19.61 6.59
N SER A 266 -4.18 18.38 6.28
CA SER A 266 -4.04 17.95 4.89
C SER A 266 -5.42 17.72 4.29
N GLU A 267 -5.80 18.53 3.28
CA GLU A 267 -7.00 18.27 2.50
C GLU A 267 -6.73 17.06 1.60
N MET A 268 -7.43 15.97 1.87
CA MET A 268 -7.34 14.73 1.09
C MET A 268 -8.68 14.40 0.49
N GLU A 269 -8.67 13.88 -0.71
CA GLU A 269 -9.84 13.41 -1.43
C GLU A 269 -9.62 12.02 -2.02
N ILE A 270 -10.70 11.28 -2.18
CA ILE A 270 -10.76 10.06 -2.97
C ILE A 270 -11.77 10.31 -4.08
N LEU A 271 -11.37 10.12 -5.33
CA LEU A 271 -12.28 10.11 -6.47
C LEU A 271 -12.54 8.67 -6.91
N LYS A 272 -13.80 8.31 -7.02
CA LYS A 272 -14.24 7.11 -7.73
C LYS A 272 -14.42 7.45 -9.21
N LEU A 273 -13.73 6.72 -10.07
CA LEU A 273 -13.79 6.91 -11.51
C LEU A 273 -14.67 5.84 -12.14
N MET A 274 -15.45 6.22 -13.15
CA MET A 274 -16.25 5.34 -13.99
C MET A 274 -15.54 5.20 -15.34
N LEU A 275 -14.80 4.10 -15.48
CA LEU A 275 -13.95 3.80 -16.63
C LEU A 275 -14.74 3.21 -17.80
#